data_b638357b060da81a7e914c2211f651bb
#
_entry.id   b638357b060da81a7e914c2211f651bb
#
_cell.length_a   1.000
_cell.length_b   1.000
_cell.length_c   1.000
_cell.angle_alpha   90.00
_cell.angle_beta   90.00
_cell.angle_gamma   90.00
#
_symmetry.space_group_name_H-M   'P 1'
#
loop_
_entity.id
_entity.type
_entity.pdbx_description
1 polymer ?
#
loop_
_entity_poly.entity_id
_entity_poly.type
_entity_poly.pdbx_seq_one_letter_code
_entity_poly.pdbx_strand_id
1 'polypeptide(L)'
;MRISLIVAMARNRVIGRSGTIPWKIPGEQKMFKRITLGHTLIMGRKTYEDIGRPLPGRLNIVVSRRRDYRPPGCLRAGSLEAALALCPSGETEAFIIGGGGVFREALPIADRIYLTEIPLEVPGDTFFPEIPDDFAAASSERVPGQTPYVVHVYERVRG
;
A
#
# COMPACT_ATOMS: atom_id res chain seq x y z
N MET A 1 -10.30 -0.24 14.31
CA MET A 1 -9.93 -0.21 12.88
C MET A 1 -8.54 -0.79 12.70
N ARG A 2 -8.40 -1.76 11.79
CA ARG A 2 -7.10 -2.32 11.44
C ARG A 2 -6.38 -1.38 10.48
N ILE A 3 -5.08 -1.19 10.69
CA ILE A 3 -4.22 -0.43 9.78
C ILE A 3 -3.34 -1.43 9.04
N SER A 4 -3.50 -1.50 7.72
CA SER A 4 -2.81 -2.47 6.89
C SER A 4 -1.99 -1.77 5.82
N LEU A 5 -0.80 -2.32 5.53
CA LEU A 5 -0.04 -1.94 4.36
C LEU A 5 -0.33 -2.97 3.27
N ILE A 6 -0.45 -2.50 2.04
CA ILE A 6 -0.56 -3.39 0.88
C ILE A 6 0.45 -2.92 -0.17
N VAL A 7 1.34 -3.82 -0.56
CA VAL A 7 2.49 -3.50 -1.38
C VAL A 7 2.90 -4.67 -2.25
N ALA A 8 3.37 -4.38 -3.46
CA ALA A 8 4.05 -5.35 -4.31
C ALA A 8 5.52 -4.91 -4.41
N MET A 9 6.44 -5.84 -4.20
CA MET A 9 7.86 -5.56 -4.32
C MET A 9 8.58 -6.63 -5.14
N ALA A 10 9.63 -6.19 -5.85
CA ALA A 10 10.54 -7.09 -6.53
C ALA A 10 11.38 -7.86 -5.51
N ARG A 11 12.07 -8.91 -5.96
CA ARG A 11 12.93 -9.73 -5.12
C ARG A 11 14.00 -8.90 -4.39
N ASN A 12 14.52 -7.86 -5.05
CA ASN A 12 15.49 -6.94 -4.46
C ASN A 12 14.85 -5.78 -3.70
N ARG A 13 13.57 -5.91 -3.28
CA ARG A 13 12.80 -4.98 -2.46
C ARG A 13 12.39 -3.68 -3.17
N VAL A 14 12.61 -3.56 -4.47
CA VAL A 14 12.20 -2.38 -5.23
C VAL A 14 10.67 -2.32 -5.34
N ILE A 15 10.10 -1.18 -5.02
CA ILE A 15 8.66 -0.89 -5.15
C ILE A 15 8.39 0.26 -6.11
N GLY A 16 9.43 0.97 -6.56
CA GLY A 16 9.27 2.05 -7.51
C GLY A 16 10.57 2.44 -8.18
N ARG A 17 10.43 3.10 -9.34
CA ARG A 17 11.52 3.69 -10.09
C ARG A 17 11.05 5.04 -10.63
N SER A 18 11.66 6.12 -10.17
CA SER A 18 11.31 7.50 -10.56
C SER A 18 9.79 7.80 -10.40
N GLY A 19 9.18 7.28 -9.33
CA GLY A 19 7.77 7.48 -9.03
C GLY A 19 6.81 6.50 -9.69
N THR A 20 7.30 5.55 -10.49
CA THR A 20 6.49 4.60 -11.25
C THR A 20 6.80 3.17 -10.82
N ILE A 21 5.79 2.31 -10.82
CA ILE A 21 5.98 0.87 -10.58
C ILE A 21 6.62 0.25 -11.82
N PRO A 22 7.79 -0.42 -11.70
CA PRO A 22 8.58 -0.84 -12.86
C PRO A 22 8.14 -2.15 -13.51
N TRP A 23 6.96 -2.69 -13.17
CA TRP A 23 6.46 -3.94 -13.75
C TRP A 23 4.95 -3.92 -13.92
N LYS A 24 4.47 -4.87 -14.73
CA LYS A 24 3.04 -5.19 -14.84
C LYS A 24 2.87 -6.70 -14.70
N ILE A 25 2.10 -7.13 -13.71
CA ILE A 25 1.85 -8.54 -13.43
C ILE A 25 0.36 -8.82 -13.58
N PRO A 26 -0.05 -9.67 -14.53
CA PRO A 26 -1.46 -10.02 -14.70
C PRO A 26 -2.05 -10.62 -13.43
N GLY A 27 -3.23 -10.16 -13.04
CA GLY A 27 -3.96 -10.67 -11.87
C GLY A 27 -3.67 -9.93 -10.58
N GLU A 28 -2.54 -9.24 -10.45
CA GLU A 28 -2.17 -8.51 -9.25
C GLU A 28 -3.16 -7.37 -8.96
N GLN A 29 -3.56 -6.62 -9.98
CA GLN A 29 -4.51 -5.52 -9.83
C GLN A 29 -5.89 -6.01 -9.39
N LYS A 30 -6.32 -7.16 -9.87
CA LYS A 30 -7.59 -7.77 -9.45
C LYS A 30 -7.57 -8.17 -7.98
N MET A 31 -6.47 -8.73 -7.53
CA MET A 31 -6.27 -9.10 -6.13
C MET A 31 -6.29 -7.85 -5.24
N PHE A 32 -5.56 -6.81 -5.62
CA PHE A 32 -5.54 -5.52 -4.92
C PHE A 32 -6.96 -4.96 -4.78
N LYS A 33 -7.71 -4.94 -5.87
CA LYS A 33 -9.09 -4.45 -5.88
C LYS A 33 -9.98 -5.29 -4.94
N ARG A 34 -9.88 -6.62 -5.00
CA ARG A 34 -10.68 -7.51 -4.17
C ARG A 34 -10.43 -7.29 -2.68
N ILE A 35 -9.17 -7.10 -2.29
CA ILE A 35 -8.80 -6.89 -0.89
C ILE A 35 -9.27 -5.53 -0.38
N THR A 36 -9.17 -4.48 -1.21
CA THR A 36 -9.38 -3.11 -0.76
C THR A 36 -10.78 -2.55 -1.01
N LEU A 37 -11.59 -3.21 -1.85
CA LEU A 37 -12.89 -2.69 -2.24
C LEU A 37 -13.79 -2.47 -1.02
N GLY A 38 -14.44 -1.29 -0.97
CA GLY A 38 -15.30 -0.91 0.14
C GLY A 38 -14.57 -0.33 1.34
N HIS A 39 -13.25 -0.22 1.28
CA HIS A 39 -12.42 0.30 2.37
C HIS A 39 -11.80 1.67 2.03
N THR A 40 -11.02 2.19 2.96
CA THR A 40 -10.31 3.46 2.79
C THR A 40 -8.88 3.20 2.33
N LEU A 41 -8.45 3.93 1.31
CA LEU A 41 -7.07 3.93 0.82
C LEU A 41 -6.38 5.22 1.25
N ILE A 42 -5.16 5.10 1.76
CA ILE A 42 -4.31 6.22 2.13
C ILE A 42 -3.02 6.13 1.32
N MET A 43 -2.67 7.22 0.65
CA MET A 43 -1.53 7.25 -0.27
C MET A 43 -0.84 8.61 -0.24
N GLY A 44 0.42 8.62 -0.61
CA GLY A 44 1.14 9.86 -0.82
C GLY A 44 0.78 10.50 -2.16
N ARG A 45 1.11 11.78 -2.33
CA ARG A 45 0.79 12.56 -3.53
C ARG A 45 1.36 11.93 -4.80
N LYS A 46 2.62 11.49 -4.77
CA LYS A 46 3.27 10.89 -5.96
C LYS A 46 2.59 9.60 -6.40
N THR A 47 2.17 8.78 -5.44
CA THR A 47 1.42 7.56 -5.72
C THR A 47 0.09 7.88 -6.39
N TYR A 48 -0.63 8.87 -5.86
CA TYR A 48 -1.88 9.30 -6.47
C TYR A 48 -1.67 9.82 -7.90
N GLU A 49 -0.65 10.65 -8.12
CA GLU A 49 -0.35 11.19 -9.45
C GLU A 49 0.02 10.10 -10.45
N ASP A 50 0.70 9.05 -9.99
CA ASP A 50 1.02 7.89 -10.82
C ASP A 50 -0.22 7.09 -11.21
N ILE A 51 -1.15 6.89 -10.28
CA ILE A 51 -2.45 6.25 -10.56
C ILE A 51 -3.29 7.14 -11.47
N GLY A 52 -3.27 8.45 -11.25
CA GLY A 52 -3.90 9.46 -12.10
C GLY A 52 -5.37 9.71 -11.87
N ARG A 53 -6.01 8.95 -10.98
CA ARG A 53 -7.45 9.07 -10.67
C ARG A 53 -7.77 8.41 -9.34
N PRO A 54 -8.87 8.78 -8.67
CA PRO A 54 -9.32 8.03 -7.51
C PRO A 54 -9.72 6.61 -7.91
N LEU A 55 -9.44 5.64 -7.04
CA LEU A 55 -9.81 4.26 -7.26
C LEU A 55 -11.26 4.06 -6.83
N PRO A 56 -12.15 3.61 -7.75
CA PRO A 56 -13.57 3.55 -7.46
C PRO A 56 -13.94 2.52 -6.41
N GLY A 57 -15.04 2.76 -5.69
CA GLY A 57 -15.55 1.85 -4.66
C GLY A 57 -14.78 1.91 -3.35
N ARG A 58 -13.93 2.90 -3.18
CA ARG A 58 -13.09 3.10 -2.00
C ARG A 58 -12.98 4.58 -1.69
N LEU A 59 -12.84 4.92 -0.42
CA LEU A 59 -12.53 6.28 -0.04
C LEU A 59 -11.03 6.52 -0.26
N ASN A 60 -10.68 7.48 -1.10
CA ASN A 60 -9.29 7.79 -1.41
C ASN A 60 -8.85 9.02 -0.63
N ILE A 61 -7.80 8.88 0.18
CA ILE A 61 -7.22 9.96 0.97
C ILE A 61 -5.77 10.13 0.53
N VAL A 62 -5.42 11.34 0.12
CA VAL A 62 -4.06 11.67 -0.31
C VAL A 62 -3.37 12.50 0.76
N VAL A 63 -2.24 12.03 1.24
CA VAL A 63 -1.41 12.75 2.21
C VAL A 63 -0.50 13.71 1.46
N SER A 64 -0.65 15.00 1.74
CA SER A 64 0.19 16.05 1.14
C SER A 64 0.26 17.23 2.09
N ARG A 65 1.47 17.79 2.27
CA ARG A 65 1.68 19.00 3.06
C ARG A 65 1.21 20.27 2.34
N ARG A 66 0.94 20.18 1.04
CA ARG A 66 0.44 21.31 0.26
C ARG A 66 -1.01 21.59 0.62
N ARG A 67 -1.27 22.68 1.32
CA ARG A 67 -2.61 23.04 1.81
C ARG A 67 -3.62 23.32 0.69
N ASP A 68 -3.12 23.76 -0.45
CA ASP A 68 -3.93 24.07 -1.64
C ASP A 68 -4.13 22.88 -2.58
N TYR A 69 -3.56 21.74 -2.25
CA TYR A 69 -3.68 20.55 -3.06
C TYR A 69 -5.11 19.98 -2.97
N ARG A 70 -5.77 19.84 -4.09
CA ARG A 70 -7.17 19.40 -4.18
C ARG A 70 -7.30 18.28 -5.21
N PRO A 71 -6.93 17.04 -4.86
CA PRO A 71 -7.06 15.92 -5.79
C PRO A 71 -8.53 15.62 -6.05
N PRO A 72 -9.00 15.66 -7.33
CA PRO A 72 -10.41 15.42 -7.63
C PRO A 72 -10.87 14.05 -7.16
N GLY A 73 -12.03 14.01 -6.49
CA GLY A 73 -12.62 12.75 -6.00
C GLY A 73 -11.91 12.14 -4.79
N CYS A 74 -10.96 12.85 -4.19
CA CYS A 74 -10.22 12.39 -3.03
C CYS A 74 -10.33 13.39 -1.89
N LEU A 75 -10.09 12.92 -0.67
CA LEU A 75 -9.83 13.81 0.45
C LEU A 75 -8.33 14.07 0.54
N ARG A 76 -7.96 15.20 1.05
CA ARG A 76 -6.57 15.54 1.33
C ARG A 76 -6.34 15.57 2.83
N ALA A 77 -5.23 15.01 3.29
CA ALA A 77 -4.78 15.09 4.68
C ALA A 77 -3.35 15.62 4.74
N GLY A 78 -3.03 16.39 5.76
CA GLY A 78 -1.69 16.97 5.91
C GLY A 78 -0.67 16.01 6.49
N SER A 79 -1.10 14.89 7.04
CA SER A 79 -0.25 13.87 7.66
C SER A 79 -0.94 12.52 7.63
N LEU A 80 -0.19 11.46 7.90
CA LEU A 80 -0.76 10.12 8.06
C LEU A 80 -1.77 10.08 9.20
N GLU A 81 -1.45 10.70 10.32
CA GLU A 81 -2.35 10.77 11.48
C GLU A 81 -3.67 11.45 11.11
N ALA A 82 -3.60 12.59 10.40
CA ALA A 82 -4.79 13.29 9.93
C ALA A 82 -5.59 12.44 8.95
N ALA A 83 -4.93 11.68 8.08
CA ALA A 83 -5.60 10.77 7.15
C ALA A 83 -6.37 9.67 7.88
N LEU A 84 -5.76 9.08 8.90
CA LEU A 84 -6.42 8.06 9.72
C LEU A 84 -7.65 8.63 10.45
N ALA A 85 -7.58 9.86 10.88
CA ALA A 85 -8.69 10.55 11.53
C ALA A 85 -9.87 10.82 10.57
N LEU A 86 -9.61 10.87 9.27
CA LEU A 86 -10.64 11.07 8.25
C LEU A 86 -11.39 9.78 7.89
N CYS A 87 -10.93 8.62 8.35
CA CYS A 87 -11.61 7.36 8.07
C CYS A 87 -13.00 7.37 8.68
N PRO A 88 -14.02 6.86 7.97
CA PRO A 88 -15.39 6.77 8.50
C PRO A 88 -15.45 5.95 9.79
N SER A 89 -16.40 6.25 10.66
CA SER A 89 -16.56 5.56 11.95
C SER A 89 -16.84 4.06 11.79
N GLY A 90 -17.41 3.65 10.68
CA GLY A 90 -17.67 2.23 10.38
C GLY A 90 -16.54 1.51 9.66
N GLU A 91 -15.42 2.18 9.40
CA GLU A 91 -14.31 1.56 8.70
C GLU A 91 -13.65 0.49 9.57
N THR A 92 -13.47 -0.70 9.02
CA THR A 92 -12.85 -1.82 9.73
C THR A 92 -11.36 -1.97 9.40
N GLU A 93 -10.95 -1.51 8.23
CA GLU A 93 -9.56 -1.66 7.78
C GLU A 93 -9.18 -0.54 6.81
N ALA A 94 -8.15 0.23 7.16
CA ALA A 94 -7.59 1.25 6.29
C ALA A 94 -6.30 0.71 5.66
N PHE A 95 -6.15 0.92 4.35
CA PHE A 95 -5.01 0.41 3.58
C PHE A 95 -4.07 1.54 3.19
N ILE A 96 -2.81 1.40 3.60
CA ILE A 96 -1.72 2.28 3.16
C ILE A 96 -1.15 1.67 1.88
N ILE A 97 -1.19 2.40 0.78
CA ILE A 97 -0.82 1.84 -0.53
C ILE A 97 0.47 2.42 -1.12
N GLY A 98 1.14 3.31 -0.41
CA GLY A 98 2.43 3.85 -0.80
C GLY A 98 2.48 5.36 -0.82
N GLY A 99 3.60 5.94 -1.17
CA GLY A 99 4.87 5.28 -1.49
C GLY A 99 5.77 5.02 -0.31
N GLY A 100 7.08 4.95 -0.62
CA GLY A 100 8.08 4.54 0.36
C GLY A 100 8.07 5.34 1.65
N GLY A 101 7.92 6.66 1.58
CA GLY A 101 7.85 7.52 2.77
C GLY A 101 6.62 7.24 3.63
N VAL A 102 5.46 7.05 3.01
CA VAL A 102 4.22 6.77 3.74
C VAL A 102 4.28 5.37 4.36
N PHE A 103 4.84 4.39 3.65
CA PHE A 103 5.07 3.06 4.21
C PHE A 103 5.96 3.12 5.45
N ARG A 104 7.05 3.88 5.42
CA ARG A 104 7.94 4.04 6.57
C ARG A 104 7.24 4.65 7.77
N GLU A 105 6.41 5.67 7.54
CA GLU A 105 5.64 6.31 8.62
C GLU A 105 4.59 5.36 9.20
N ALA A 106 3.94 4.55 8.35
CA ALA A 106 2.86 3.67 8.77
C ALA A 106 3.35 2.39 9.45
N LEU A 107 4.54 1.93 9.11
CA LEU A 107 5.04 0.64 9.58
C LEU A 107 5.04 0.49 11.11
N PRO A 108 5.43 1.50 11.91
CA PRO A 108 5.36 1.38 13.38
C PRO A 108 3.96 1.21 13.95
N ILE A 109 2.93 1.62 13.23
CA ILE A 109 1.54 1.57 13.71
C ILE A 109 0.69 0.56 12.94
N ALA A 110 1.24 -0.11 11.94
CA ALA A 110 0.52 -1.07 11.13
C ALA A 110 0.24 -2.36 11.90
N ASP A 111 -0.94 -2.94 11.65
CA ASP A 111 -1.35 -4.21 12.23
C ASP A 111 -1.05 -5.38 11.30
N ARG A 112 -1.11 -5.13 9.98
CA ARG A 112 -0.97 -6.18 8.97
C ARG A 112 -0.25 -5.64 7.73
N ILE A 113 0.49 -6.51 7.07
CA ILE A 113 1.15 -6.21 5.78
C ILE A 113 0.77 -7.28 4.78
N TYR A 114 0.12 -6.87 3.69
CA TYR A 114 -0.11 -7.72 2.51
C TYR A 114 1.04 -7.44 1.55
N LEU A 115 1.95 -8.38 1.42
CA LEU A 115 3.17 -8.23 0.62
C LEU A 115 3.16 -9.21 -0.54
N THR A 116 3.08 -8.68 -1.75
CA THR A 116 3.26 -9.48 -2.97
C THR A 116 4.72 -9.43 -3.39
N GLU A 117 5.36 -10.59 -3.40
CA GLU A 117 6.74 -10.72 -3.85
C GLU A 117 6.78 -11.17 -5.30
N ILE A 118 7.35 -10.34 -6.15
CA ILE A 118 7.50 -10.59 -7.58
C ILE A 118 8.87 -11.23 -7.82
N PRO A 119 8.97 -12.36 -8.57
CA PRO A 119 10.23 -13.09 -8.75
C PRO A 119 11.13 -12.43 -9.79
N LEU A 120 11.29 -11.12 -9.71
CA LEU A 120 12.10 -10.33 -10.62
C LEU A 120 13.05 -9.45 -9.82
N GLU A 121 14.24 -9.22 -10.34
CA GLU A 121 15.11 -8.17 -9.87
C GLU A 121 15.04 -7.04 -10.88
N VAL A 122 14.68 -5.85 -10.44
CA VAL A 122 14.49 -4.70 -11.32
C VAL A 122 15.27 -3.50 -10.79
N PRO A 123 15.79 -2.65 -11.66
CA PRO A 123 16.37 -1.40 -11.20
C PRO A 123 15.30 -0.48 -10.65
N GLY A 124 15.60 0.23 -9.59
CA GLY A 124 14.68 1.18 -8.99
C GLY A 124 15.35 2.00 -7.90
N ASP A 125 14.67 3.05 -7.48
CA ASP A 125 15.16 4.01 -6.50
C ASP A 125 14.33 4.05 -5.21
N THR A 126 13.22 3.33 -5.18
CA THR A 126 12.34 3.27 -4.01
C THR A 126 12.22 1.83 -3.55
N PHE A 127 12.46 1.62 -2.26
CA PHE A 127 12.52 0.29 -1.66
C PHE A 127 11.50 0.18 -0.53
N PHE A 128 10.92 -1.01 -0.37
CA PHE A 128 10.09 -1.28 0.81
C PHE A 128 11.01 -1.39 2.04
N PRO A 129 10.65 -0.76 3.17
CA PRO A 129 11.46 -0.86 4.39
C PRO A 129 11.50 -2.29 4.92
N GLU A 130 12.51 -2.61 5.71
CA GLU A 130 12.61 -3.91 6.35
C GLU A 130 11.41 -4.13 7.28
N ILE A 131 10.86 -5.35 7.25
CA ILE A 131 9.75 -5.71 8.11
C ILE A 131 10.28 -5.90 9.53
N PRO A 132 9.72 -5.17 10.52
CA PRO A 132 10.17 -5.32 11.91
C PRO A 132 9.98 -6.74 12.44
N ASP A 133 10.80 -7.11 13.43
CA ASP A 133 10.80 -8.45 14.02
C ASP A 133 9.49 -8.80 14.75
N ASP A 134 8.70 -7.80 15.11
CA ASP A 134 7.41 -8.01 15.78
C ASP A 134 6.26 -8.37 14.81
N PHE A 135 6.56 -8.52 13.54
CA PHE A 135 5.64 -9.10 12.56
C PHE A 135 5.98 -10.57 12.32
N ALA A 136 4.96 -11.40 12.20
CA ALA A 136 5.10 -12.82 11.85
C ALA A 136 4.30 -13.14 10.59
N ALA A 137 4.82 -14.02 9.76
CA ALA A 137 4.11 -14.49 8.59
C ALA A 137 2.91 -15.31 9.00
N ALA A 138 1.70 -14.83 8.72
CA ALA A 138 0.45 -15.52 9.02
C ALA A 138 0.08 -16.48 7.88
N SER A 139 0.39 -16.11 6.63
CA SER A 139 0.15 -16.97 5.46
C SER A 139 1.08 -16.59 4.32
N SER A 140 1.29 -17.54 3.42
CA SER A 140 2.00 -17.33 2.16
C SER A 140 1.31 -18.16 1.10
N GLU A 141 0.93 -17.54 -0.01
CA GLU A 141 0.25 -18.18 -1.10
C GLU A 141 0.97 -17.90 -2.42
N ARG A 142 1.32 -18.96 -3.13
CA ARG A 142 1.88 -18.83 -4.47
C ARG A 142 0.77 -18.74 -5.49
N VAL A 143 0.78 -17.69 -6.30
CA VAL A 143 -0.18 -17.50 -7.38
C VAL A 143 0.52 -17.87 -8.70
N PRO A 144 0.08 -18.94 -9.39
CA PRO A 144 0.70 -19.38 -10.65
C PRO A 144 0.33 -18.45 -11.81
N GLY A 145 1.10 -18.50 -12.89
CA GLY A 145 0.86 -17.72 -14.09
C GLY A 145 2.13 -17.57 -14.91
N GLN A 146 2.10 -16.72 -15.93
CA GLN A 146 3.28 -16.41 -16.72
C GLN A 146 4.41 -15.84 -15.88
N THR A 147 4.05 -14.98 -14.92
CA THR A 147 4.96 -14.49 -13.91
C THR A 147 4.36 -14.85 -12.56
N PRO A 148 4.72 -16.01 -12.01
CA PRO A 148 4.18 -16.41 -10.71
C PRO A 148 4.67 -15.47 -9.61
N TYR A 149 3.82 -15.21 -8.63
CA TYR A 149 4.19 -14.37 -7.50
C TYR A 149 3.71 -14.99 -6.20
N VAL A 150 4.24 -14.52 -5.09
CA VAL A 150 3.88 -15.01 -3.76
C VAL A 150 3.24 -13.87 -2.98
N VAL A 151 2.09 -14.13 -2.40
CA VAL A 151 1.41 -13.18 -1.50
C VAL A 151 1.65 -13.61 -0.07
N HIS A 152 2.37 -12.79 0.66
CA HIS A 152 2.59 -12.99 2.10
C HIS A 152 1.68 -12.07 2.88
N VAL A 153 1.09 -12.58 3.95
CA VAL A 153 0.36 -11.78 4.92
C VAL A 153 1.13 -11.83 6.22
N TYR A 154 1.62 -10.69 6.66
CA TYR A 154 2.31 -10.56 7.94
C TYR A 154 1.38 -9.89 8.94
N GLU A 155 1.35 -10.39 10.15
CA GLU A 155 0.58 -9.80 11.23
C GLU A 155 1.51 -9.44 12.38
N ARG A 156 1.23 -8.30 13.02
CA ARG A 156 1.99 -7.88 14.18
C ARG A 156 1.69 -8.82 15.33
N VAL A 157 2.74 -9.37 15.92
CA VAL A 157 2.63 -10.20 17.10
C VAL A 157 2.58 -9.29 18.33
N ARG A 158 1.48 -9.34 19.05
CA ARG A 158 1.30 -8.57 20.28
C ARG A 158 1.50 -9.53 21.47
N GLY A 159 2.64 -9.34 22.11
CA GLY A 159 2.97 -10.12 23.28
C GLY A 159 2.42 -9.54 24.55
#